data_b0a770f55d74bf2a093c33ceee8befd9
#
_entry.id   b0a770f55d74bf2a093c33ceee8befd9
#
_cell.length_a   1.000
_cell.length_b   1.000
_cell.length_c   1.000
_cell.angle_alpha   90.00
_cell.angle_beta   90.00
_cell.angle_gamma   90.00
#
_symmetry.space_group_name_H-M   'P 1'
#
loop_
_entity.id
_entity.type
_entity.pdbx_description
1 polymer ?
#
loop_
_entity_poly.entity_id
_entity_poly.type
_entity_poly.pdbx_seq_one_letter_code
_entity_poly.pdbx_strand_id
1 'polypeptide(L)'
;MGHRIPVTLGNIAPLASKPFRPGKLALICEGGGQRGIFTAGVLDEFMRAEFNPFDLFLGTSAGAQNLSAYVCNQPGYARRVITRFTTTRDFFNPLRFARGGHLIDLDWLIESTAARLPLSMSSADPLFEQGKEFFMCACRSDDYAANYFSPTSDTWLNLLKASSAIPGFYRSGVDIDGVSYQDGGISDAVPVREAVNRGADTLVVIRTVPSQMYYTPQWFKHMERWLAESSLQPLLNLVQHHEESYREIQSFIEKPPGKLRIFEIYPPKALLSSALGSRLPSLTADYQTGRLCGRYFLATIGKLLVAKPPLRRHLPRINTPGPLVISPVAAANESLVKPISPGLQANDAAFDNEDLA
;
A
#
# COMPACT_ATOMS: atom_id res chain seq x y z
N MET A 1 0.71 23.14 -12.62
CA MET A 1 -0.11 22.54 -11.57
C MET A 1 0.20 21.05 -11.53
N GLY A 2 0.29 20.49 -10.33
CA GLY A 2 0.44 19.05 -10.16
C GLY A 2 -0.83 18.31 -10.61
N HIS A 3 -0.69 17.01 -10.79
CA HIS A 3 -1.78 16.19 -11.32
C HIS A 3 -2.11 15.07 -10.33
N ARG A 4 -3.34 15.02 -9.86
CA ARG A 4 -3.93 13.87 -9.20
C ARG A 4 -4.65 13.01 -10.23
N ILE A 5 -4.35 11.72 -10.21
CA ILE A 5 -4.97 10.72 -11.10
C ILE A 5 -5.61 9.67 -10.20
N PRO A 6 -6.95 9.74 -10.00
CA PRO A 6 -7.66 8.73 -9.25
C PRO A 6 -7.69 7.41 -10.03
N VAL A 7 -7.27 6.31 -9.38
CA VAL A 7 -7.22 4.98 -9.98
C VAL A 7 -8.11 4.05 -9.16
N THR A 8 -9.32 3.85 -9.63
CA THR A 8 -10.24 2.87 -9.05
C THR A 8 -10.95 2.12 -10.18
N LEU A 9 -11.61 1.01 -9.86
CA LEU A 9 -12.28 0.19 -10.85
C LEU A 9 -13.27 1.01 -11.69
N GLY A 10 -13.03 1.03 -12.99
CA GLY A 10 -13.89 1.72 -13.96
C GLY A 10 -13.75 3.26 -13.99
N ASN A 11 -12.83 3.85 -13.25
CA ASN A 11 -12.63 5.29 -13.20
C ASN A 11 -11.16 5.68 -13.27
N ILE A 12 -10.63 5.81 -14.49
CA ILE A 12 -9.33 6.44 -14.73
C ILE A 12 -9.55 7.70 -15.55
N ALA A 13 -9.05 8.84 -15.06
CA ALA A 13 -8.94 10.03 -15.85
C ALA A 13 -8.02 9.77 -17.06
N PRO A 14 -8.35 10.29 -18.26
CA PRO A 14 -7.51 10.13 -19.43
C PRO A 14 -6.08 10.63 -19.11
N LEU A 15 -5.10 9.75 -19.27
CA LEU A 15 -3.70 10.15 -19.16
C LEU A 15 -3.35 11.02 -20.36
N ALA A 16 -2.59 12.08 -20.14
CA ALA A 16 -2.00 12.82 -21.24
C ALA A 16 -1.21 11.85 -22.12
N SER A 17 -1.40 11.95 -23.45
CA SER A 17 -0.86 11.01 -24.45
C SER A 17 0.68 10.96 -24.50
N LYS A 18 1.39 11.76 -23.74
CA LYS A 18 2.87 11.77 -23.70
C LYS A 18 3.34 10.82 -22.59
N PRO A 19 4.15 9.79 -22.92
CA PRO A 19 4.85 9.00 -21.93
C PRO A 19 5.66 9.91 -21.01
N PHE A 20 5.56 9.71 -19.71
CA PHE A 20 6.39 10.40 -18.74
C PHE A 20 7.33 9.40 -18.04
N ARG A 21 8.45 9.90 -17.56
CA ARG A 21 9.33 9.15 -16.68
C ARG A 21 9.20 9.73 -15.29
N PRO A 22 8.88 8.93 -14.27
CA PRO A 22 9.05 9.40 -12.90
C PRO A 22 10.52 9.68 -12.65
N GLY A 23 10.82 10.70 -11.85
CA GLY A 23 12.10 10.85 -11.20
C GLY A 23 12.16 9.89 -10.01
N LYS A 24 12.10 10.40 -8.76
CA LYS A 24 11.97 9.55 -7.56
C LYS A 24 10.50 9.15 -7.35
N LEU A 25 10.23 7.84 -7.43
CA LEU A 25 8.89 7.28 -7.31
C LEU A 25 8.64 6.75 -5.89
N ALA A 26 7.60 7.23 -5.22
CA ALA A 26 7.22 6.76 -3.90
C ALA A 26 5.94 5.93 -3.89
N LEU A 27 5.91 4.91 -3.03
CA LEU A 27 4.72 4.14 -2.65
C LEU A 27 4.30 4.52 -1.24
N ILE A 28 3.06 4.99 -1.08
CA ILE A 28 2.54 5.48 0.18
C ILE A 28 1.30 4.67 0.56
N CYS A 29 1.27 4.17 1.80
CA CYS A 29 0.15 3.39 2.30
C CYS A 29 -0.48 4.08 3.52
N GLU A 30 -1.78 4.38 3.39
CA GLU A 30 -2.59 4.97 4.45
C GLU A 30 -2.75 4.04 5.65
N GLY A 31 -2.80 4.60 6.86
CA GLY A 31 -3.24 3.93 8.06
C GLY A 31 -4.73 3.56 8.01
N GLY A 32 -5.20 2.77 8.97
CA GLY A 32 -6.63 2.46 9.03
C GLY A 32 -7.01 1.15 9.73
N GLY A 33 -6.11 0.57 10.52
CA GLY A 33 -6.35 -0.67 11.24
C GLY A 33 -6.72 -1.81 10.29
N GLN A 34 -7.80 -2.55 10.60
CA GLN A 34 -8.22 -3.70 9.78
C GLN A 34 -8.67 -3.33 8.35
N ARG A 35 -9.00 -2.05 8.06
CA ARG A 35 -9.24 -1.59 6.67
C ARG A 35 -8.00 -1.74 5.79
N GLY A 36 -6.80 -1.83 6.39
CA GLY A 36 -5.55 -2.18 5.70
C GLY A 36 -5.60 -3.51 4.95
N ILE A 37 -6.64 -4.32 5.14
CA ILE A 37 -6.88 -5.54 4.37
C ILE A 37 -7.07 -5.25 2.87
N PHE A 38 -7.63 -4.09 2.51
CA PHE A 38 -7.70 -3.62 1.12
C PHE A 38 -6.30 -3.36 0.57
N THR A 39 -5.46 -2.65 1.33
CA THR A 39 -4.05 -2.39 0.99
C THR A 39 -3.27 -3.70 0.82
N ALA A 40 -3.48 -4.68 1.71
CA ALA A 40 -2.90 -6.01 1.57
C ALA A 40 -3.26 -6.66 0.24
N GLY A 41 -4.52 -6.55 -0.19
CA GLY A 41 -4.96 -7.07 -1.49
C GLY A 41 -4.27 -6.41 -2.67
N VAL A 42 -4.10 -5.08 -2.65
CA VAL A 42 -3.38 -4.34 -3.71
C VAL A 42 -1.92 -4.77 -3.78
N LEU A 43 -1.23 -4.80 -2.63
CA LEU A 43 0.20 -5.11 -2.55
C LEU A 43 0.50 -6.58 -2.87
N ASP A 44 -0.40 -7.51 -2.53
CA ASP A 44 -0.27 -8.91 -2.92
C ASP A 44 -0.32 -9.10 -4.45
N GLU A 45 -1.12 -8.29 -5.16
CA GLU A 45 -1.11 -8.31 -6.63
C GLU A 45 0.16 -7.66 -7.21
N PHE A 46 0.70 -6.62 -6.55
CA PHE A 46 1.99 -6.05 -6.93
C PHE A 46 3.12 -7.07 -6.76
N MET A 47 3.19 -7.76 -5.62
CA MET A 47 4.19 -8.81 -5.39
C MET A 47 4.03 -9.97 -6.39
N ARG A 48 2.80 -10.42 -6.67
CA ARG A 48 2.56 -11.49 -7.66
C ARG A 48 3.00 -11.11 -9.07
N ALA A 49 2.92 -9.84 -9.42
CA ALA A 49 3.35 -9.31 -10.71
C ALA A 49 4.83 -8.88 -10.72
N GLU A 50 5.57 -9.14 -9.65
CA GLU A 50 6.96 -8.67 -9.44
C GLU A 50 7.11 -7.16 -9.70
N PHE A 51 6.05 -6.41 -9.40
CA PHE A 51 5.98 -4.97 -9.66
C PHE A 51 6.52 -4.19 -8.47
N ASN A 52 7.76 -3.73 -8.55
CA ASN A 52 8.40 -2.89 -7.54
C ASN A 52 9.32 -1.81 -8.16
N PRO A 53 8.74 -0.83 -8.88
CA PRO A 53 9.52 0.25 -9.47
C PRO A 53 9.85 1.39 -8.51
N PHE A 54 9.47 1.27 -7.24
CA PHE A 54 9.52 2.34 -6.25
C PHE A 54 10.93 2.52 -5.68
N ASP A 55 11.28 3.78 -5.38
CA ASP A 55 12.53 4.18 -4.74
C ASP A 55 12.33 4.45 -3.24
N LEU A 56 11.09 4.83 -2.85
CA LEU A 56 10.76 5.28 -1.51
C LEU A 56 9.42 4.68 -1.07
N PHE A 57 9.38 4.19 0.16
CA PHE A 57 8.18 3.63 0.78
C PHE A 57 7.87 4.38 2.07
N LEU A 58 6.62 4.83 2.24
CA LEU A 58 6.15 5.47 3.47
C LEU A 58 4.81 4.91 3.89
N GLY A 59 4.69 4.54 5.14
CA GLY A 59 3.47 3.99 5.68
C GLY A 59 3.20 4.42 7.11
N THR A 60 1.92 4.45 7.45
CA THR A 60 1.43 4.79 8.78
C THR A 60 0.58 3.65 9.31
N SER A 61 0.80 3.21 10.57
CA SER A 61 -0.03 2.20 11.23
C SER A 61 -0.17 0.92 10.39
N ALA A 62 -1.39 0.50 10.05
CA ALA A 62 -1.63 -0.62 9.16
C ALA A 62 -0.95 -0.46 7.78
N GLY A 63 -0.75 0.76 7.30
CA GLY A 63 0.01 1.03 6.08
C GLY A 63 1.48 0.65 6.20
N ALA A 64 2.11 0.95 7.35
CA ALA A 64 3.49 0.54 7.65
C ALA A 64 3.60 -0.99 7.75
N GLN A 65 2.62 -1.67 8.39
CA GLN A 65 2.57 -3.13 8.47
C GLN A 65 2.43 -3.79 7.09
N ASN A 66 1.57 -3.25 6.23
CA ASN A 66 1.40 -3.72 4.86
C ASN A 66 2.66 -3.51 4.01
N LEU A 67 3.31 -2.34 4.11
CA LEU A 67 4.58 -2.08 3.41
C LEU A 67 5.70 -2.96 3.91
N SER A 68 5.76 -3.28 5.21
CA SER A 68 6.72 -4.25 5.75
C SER A 68 6.61 -5.60 5.05
N ALA A 69 5.39 -6.12 4.87
CA ALA A 69 5.18 -7.35 4.11
C ALA A 69 5.62 -7.23 2.64
N TYR A 70 5.39 -6.07 2.04
CA TYR A 70 5.74 -5.80 0.64
C TYR A 70 7.24 -5.67 0.41
N VAL A 71 7.96 -4.89 1.23
CA VAL A 71 9.42 -4.73 1.10
C VAL A 71 10.17 -6.01 1.45
N CYS A 72 9.61 -6.83 2.36
CA CYS A 72 10.12 -8.18 2.67
C CYS A 72 9.67 -9.24 1.66
N ASN A 73 8.94 -8.87 0.62
CA ASN A 73 8.43 -9.77 -0.42
C ASN A 73 7.71 -11.01 0.14
N GLN A 74 6.80 -10.81 1.12
CA GLN A 74 6.03 -11.88 1.75
C GLN A 74 4.54 -11.81 1.36
N PRO A 75 4.14 -12.32 0.19
CA PRO A 75 2.75 -12.29 -0.26
C PRO A 75 1.81 -13.02 0.72
N GLY A 76 0.64 -12.42 0.96
CA GLY A 76 -0.35 -12.94 1.89
C GLY A 76 0.00 -12.77 3.38
N TYR A 77 1.19 -12.26 3.73
CA TYR A 77 1.58 -12.03 5.13
C TYR A 77 0.61 -11.08 5.83
N ALA A 78 0.44 -9.86 5.30
CA ALA A 78 -0.45 -8.85 5.90
C ALA A 78 -1.90 -9.35 6.02
N ARG A 79 -2.41 -10.06 4.99
CA ARG A 79 -3.72 -10.72 5.06
C ARG A 79 -3.80 -11.67 6.25
N ARG A 80 -2.80 -12.57 6.42
CA ARG A 80 -2.79 -13.53 7.53
C ARG A 80 -2.74 -12.85 8.88
N VAL A 81 -1.91 -11.80 9.04
CA VAL A 81 -1.87 -11.01 10.28
C VAL A 81 -3.26 -10.44 10.58
N ILE A 82 -3.87 -9.75 9.63
CA ILE A 82 -5.17 -9.09 9.84
C ILE A 82 -6.27 -10.13 10.13
N THR A 83 -6.34 -11.24 9.38
CA THR A 83 -7.45 -12.18 9.50
C THR A 83 -7.29 -13.20 10.62
N ARG A 84 -6.06 -13.55 11.03
CA ARG A 84 -5.82 -14.62 12.01
C ARG A 84 -5.43 -14.09 13.40
N PHE A 85 -4.85 -12.89 13.47
CA PHE A 85 -4.38 -12.32 14.73
C PHE A 85 -5.26 -11.15 15.19
N THR A 86 -5.52 -10.15 14.32
CA THR A 86 -6.26 -8.96 14.78
C THR A 86 -7.76 -9.20 14.98
N THR A 87 -8.31 -10.36 14.58
CA THR A 87 -9.71 -10.74 14.82
C THR A 87 -9.91 -11.53 16.11
N THR A 88 -8.83 -11.86 16.82
CA THR A 88 -8.89 -12.64 18.07
C THR A 88 -9.24 -11.78 19.27
N ARG A 89 -9.76 -12.42 20.32
CA ARG A 89 -10.01 -11.75 21.62
C ARG A 89 -8.72 -11.41 22.36
N ASP A 90 -7.62 -12.06 22.04
CA ASP A 90 -6.31 -11.74 22.61
C ASP A 90 -5.84 -10.37 22.12
N PHE A 91 -6.06 -10.06 20.85
CA PHE A 91 -5.74 -8.74 20.30
C PHE A 91 -6.80 -7.68 20.65
N PHE A 92 -8.08 -7.88 20.27
CA PHE A 92 -9.16 -6.90 20.47
C PHE A 92 -10.13 -7.36 21.54
N ASN A 93 -10.12 -6.70 22.70
CA ASN A 93 -10.88 -7.14 23.87
C ASN A 93 -11.55 -5.97 24.63
N PRO A 94 -12.83 -5.67 24.34
CA PRO A 94 -13.58 -4.64 25.06
C PRO A 94 -13.73 -4.92 26.57
N LEU A 95 -13.76 -6.20 26.98
CA LEU A 95 -13.87 -6.54 28.39
C LEU A 95 -12.58 -6.27 29.16
N ARG A 96 -11.41 -6.53 28.55
CA ARG A 96 -10.10 -6.13 29.09
C ARG A 96 -10.03 -4.61 29.23
N PHE A 97 -10.50 -3.88 28.23
CA PHE A 97 -10.55 -2.42 28.24
C PHE A 97 -11.42 -1.87 29.37
N ALA A 98 -12.63 -2.42 29.58
CA ALA A 98 -13.53 -2.03 30.66
C ALA A 98 -12.92 -2.27 32.07
N ARG A 99 -11.98 -3.21 32.19
CA ARG A 99 -11.25 -3.50 33.43
C ARG A 99 -9.96 -2.68 33.60
N GLY A 100 -9.72 -1.67 32.74
CA GLY A 100 -8.57 -0.78 32.83
C GLY A 100 -7.35 -1.21 31.99
N GLY A 101 -7.41 -2.32 31.26
CA GLY A 101 -6.36 -2.77 30.34
C GLY A 101 -6.44 -2.12 28.95
N HIS A 102 -5.61 -2.58 28.03
CA HIS A 102 -5.63 -2.15 26.62
C HIS A 102 -6.87 -2.68 25.88
N LEU A 103 -7.45 -1.90 24.96
CA LEU A 103 -8.48 -2.37 24.05
C LEU A 103 -7.86 -3.28 22.98
N ILE A 104 -6.69 -2.86 22.43
CA ILE A 104 -5.86 -3.63 21.51
C ILE A 104 -4.54 -3.99 22.19
N ASP A 105 -4.10 -5.23 22.04
CA ASP A 105 -2.85 -5.72 22.62
C ASP A 105 -1.78 -5.82 21.53
N LEU A 106 -1.01 -4.77 21.38
CA LEU A 106 0.07 -4.71 20.40
C LEU A 106 1.26 -5.57 20.81
N ASP A 107 1.53 -5.70 22.11
CA ASP A 107 2.60 -6.55 22.59
C ASP A 107 2.31 -8.00 22.22
N TRP A 108 1.11 -8.49 22.54
CA TRP A 108 0.67 -9.81 22.14
C TRP A 108 0.70 -10.00 20.61
N LEU A 109 0.27 -8.99 19.83
CA LEU A 109 0.28 -9.05 18.37
C LEU A 109 1.70 -9.25 17.83
N ILE A 110 2.65 -8.42 18.28
CA ILE A 110 4.05 -8.47 17.83
C ILE A 110 4.70 -9.78 18.26
N GLU A 111 4.56 -10.20 19.51
CA GLU A 111 5.13 -11.45 20.02
C GLU A 111 4.52 -12.67 19.30
N SER A 112 3.19 -12.69 19.15
CA SER A 112 2.49 -13.80 18.49
C SER A 112 2.81 -13.90 17.00
N THR A 113 2.97 -12.78 16.30
CA THR A 113 3.37 -12.79 14.88
C THR A 113 4.84 -13.17 14.75
N ALA A 114 5.73 -12.66 15.60
CA ALA A 114 7.14 -13.04 15.60
C ALA A 114 7.33 -14.56 15.82
N ALA A 115 6.53 -15.16 16.69
CA ALA A 115 6.63 -16.59 17.00
C ALA A 115 5.97 -17.50 15.95
N ARG A 116 4.80 -17.12 15.40
CA ARG A 116 3.96 -18.02 14.60
C ARG A 116 3.88 -17.67 13.11
N LEU A 117 4.20 -16.45 12.77
CA LEU A 117 4.20 -15.92 11.40
C LEU A 117 5.29 -14.86 11.28
N PRO A 118 6.59 -15.22 11.37
CA PRO A 118 7.67 -14.25 11.39
C PRO A 118 7.76 -13.43 10.10
N LEU A 119 8.03 -12.15 10.25
CA LEU A 119 8.38 -11.27 9.13
C LEU A 119 9.85 -11.54 8.78
N SER A 120 10.12 -11.85 7.53
CA SER A 120 11.49 -12.08 7.02
C SER A 120 12.17 -10.75 6.69
N MET A 121 12.60 -10.02 7.73
CA MET A 121 13.13 -8.66 7.60
C MET A 121 14.38 -8.59 6.72
N SER A 122 15.27 -9.59 6.78
CA SER A 122 16.45 -9.69 5.91
C SER A 122 16.12 -9.81 4.42
N SER A 123 14.90 -10.21 4.07
CA SER A 123 14.48 -10.21 2.66
C SER A 123 14.35 -8.80 2.07
N ALA A 124 14.36 -7.75 2.89
CA ALA A 124 14.37 -6.36 2.45
C ALA A 124 15.78 -5.82 2.15
N ASP A 125 16.84 -6.47 2.65
CA ASP A 125 18.23 -6.01 2.51
C ASP A 125 18.62 -5.72 1.05
N PRO A 126 18.28 -6.58 0.06
CA PRO A 126 18.60 -6.28 -1.34
C PRO A 126 17.93 -5.01 -1.88
N LEU A 127 16.79 -4.58 -1.32
CA LEU A 127 16.16 -3.32 -1.70
C LEU A 127 16.91 -2.13 -1.11
N PHE A 128 17.34 -2.24 0.13
CA PHE A 128 18.11 -1.19 0.81
C PHE A 128 19.51 -1.03 0.23
N GLU A 129 20.16 -2.13 -0.14
CA GLU A 129 21.44 -2.13 -0.87
C GLU A 129 21.35 -1.44 -2.26
N GLN A 130 20.19 -1.46 -2.88
CA GLN A 130 19.89 -0.71 -4.11
C GLN A 130 19.61 0.78 -3.84
N GLY A 131 19.71 1.25 -2.59
CA GLY A 131 19.43 2.64 -2.21
C GLY A 131 17.94 2.98 -2.08
N LYS A 132 17.05 1.98 -2.03
CA LYS A 132 15.63 2.20 -1.75
C LYS A 132 15.43 2.48 -0.26
N GLU A 133 14.47 3.34 0.05
CA GLU A 133 14.24 3.82 1.40
C GLU A 133 12.85 3.42 1.91
N PHE A 134 12.76 3.01 3.16
CA PHE A 134 11.48 2.72 3.81
C PHE A 134 11.36 3.48 5.14
N PHE A 135 10.23 4.15 5.35
CA PHE A 135 9.93 4.90 6.56
C PHE A 135 8.56 4.57 7.12
N MET A 136 8.49 4.46 8.43
CA MET A 136 7.28 4.27 9.22
C MET A 136 7.00 5.56 9.99
N CYS A 137 5.77 6.07 9.88
CA CYS A 137 5.34 7.26 10.60
C CYS A 137 4.88 6.88 12.01
N ALA A 138 5.37 7.60 13.02
CA ALA A 138 4.84 7.59 14.37
C ALA A 138 4.68 9.04 14.88
N CYS A 139 3.74 9.25 15.78
CA CYS A 139 3.41 10.54 16.36
C CYS A 139 4.06 10.68 17.73
N ARG A 140 4.81 11.75 17.99
CA ARG A 140 5.30 12.07 19.35
C ARG A 140 4.13 12.34 20.29
N SER A 141 4.25 11.85 21.52
CA SER A 141 3.14 11.96 22.49
C SER A 141 3.05 13.35 23.13
N ASP A 142 4.12 14.12 23.11
CA ASP A 142 4.23 15.42 23.79
C ASP A 142 3.77 16.61 22.96
N ASP A 143 4.09 16.63 21.66
CA ASP A 143 3.83 17.76 20.74
C ASP A 143 3.04 17.37 19.49
N TYR A 144 2.68 16.09 19.35
CA TYR A 144 2.00 15.50 18.19
C TYR A 144 2.77 15.64 16.87
N ALA A 145 4.07 15.86 16.90
CA ALA A 145 4.88 15.91 15.70
C ALA A 145 4.98 14.55 15.03
N ALA A 146 4.81 14.53 13.70
CA ALA A 146 5.06 13.34 12.90
C ALA A 146 6.56 13.07 12.80
N ASN A 147 6.98 11.85 13.12
CA ASN A 147 8.34 11.37 12.96
C ASN A 147 8.37 10.14 12.05
N TYR A 148 9.42 10.04 11.23
CA TYR A 148 9.56 9.00 10.21
C TYR A 148 10.83 8.22 10.45
N PHE A 149 10.67 6.94 10.78
CA PHE A 149 11.76 6.06 11.17
C PHE A 149 12.06 5.04 10.07
N SER A 150 13.33 4.91 9.72
CA SER A 150 13.80 3.82 8.88
C SER A 150 14.09 2.60 9.75
N PRO A 151 13.46 1.44 9.49
CA PRO A 151 13.67 0.25 10.31
C PRO A 151 15.02 -0.41 10.05
N THR A 152 15.58 -0.96 11.12
CA THR A 152 16.63 -1.98 11.07
C THR A 152 16.06 -3.31 11.56
N SER A 153 16.76 -4.44 11.38
CA SER A 153 16.31 -5.73 11.92
C SER A 153 15.94 -5.68 13.40
N ASP A 154 16.66 -4.90 14.20
CA ASP A 154 16.45 -4.82 15.64
C ASP A 154 15.31 -3.87 16.04
N THR A 155 15.08 -2.83 15.27
CA THR A 155 14.08 -1.80 15.57
C THR A 155 12.74 -2.02 14.90
N TRP A 156 12.65 -2.85 13.87
CA TRP A 156 11.49 -2.99 12.98
C TRP A 156 10.19 -3.23 13.71
N LEU A 157 10.16 -4.22 14.58
CA LEU A 157 8.94 -4.60 15.31
C LEU A 157 8.51 -3.53 16.32
N ASN A 158 9.49 -2.86 16.99
CA ASN A 158 9.19 -1.76 17.90
C ASN A 158 8.64 -0.54 17.14
N LEU A 159 9.17 -0.24 15.95
CA LEU A 159 8.67 0.83 15.09
C LEU A 159 7.26 0.54 14.56
N LEU A 160 6.96 -0.71 14.19
CA LEU A 160 5.60 -1.11 13.83
C LEU A 160 4.63 -0.95 14.99
N LYS A 161 5.07 -1.29 16.21
CA LYS A 161 4.29 -1.08 17.43
C LYS A 161 4.02 0.41 17.66
N ALA A 162 5.06 1.26 17.60
CA ALA A 162 4.94 2.71 17.76
C ALA A 162 3.99 3.33 16.72
N SER A 163 4.17 2.98 15.44
CA SER A 163 3.31 3.45 14.35
C SER A 163 1.84 3.04 14.49
N SER A 164 1.54 2.04 15.34
CA SER A 164 0.19 1.45 15.51
C SER A 164 -0.40 1.65 16.90
N ALA A 165 0.28 2.35 17.80
CA ALA A 165 -0.11 2.53 19.20
C ALA A 165 -1.23 3.58 19.33
N ILE A 166 -2.48 3.22 19.00
CA ILE A 166 -3.63 4.13 19.04
C ILE A 166 -3.87 4.61 20.48
N PRO A 167 -3.82 5.93 20.75
CA PRO A 167 -4.03 6.49 22.08
C PRO A 167 -5.37 6.08 22.69
N GLY A 168 -5.36 5.80 23.98
CA GLY A 168 -6.53 5.32 24.69
C GLY A 168 -6.81 3.83 24.46
N PHE A 169 -6.51 3.27 23.28
CA PHE A 169 -6.70 1.84 22.98
C PHE A 169 -5.47 1.01 23.33
N TYR A 170 -4.28 1.53 23.04
CA TYR A 170 -3.02 1.08 23.62
C TYR A 170 -2.49 2.20 24.52
N ARG A 171 -2.58 2.01 25.84
CA ARG A 171 -2.46 3.10 26.81
C ARG A 171 -1.04 3.57 27.10
N SER A 172 -0.05 2.70 26.86
CA SER A 172 1.32 2.94 27.35
C SER A 172 2.14 3.87 26.45
N GLY A 173 1.74 4.08 25.19
CA GLY A 173 2.67 4.61 24.21
C GLY A 173 3.82 3.62 23.94
N VAL A 174 4.78 3.99 23.11
CA VAL A 174 5.97 3.19 22.81
C VAL A 174 7.19 4.07 22.92
N ASP A 175 8.15 3.66 23.75
CA ASP A 175 9.41 4.37 23.90
C ASP A 175 10.35 4.06 22.74
N ILE A 176 10.92 5.11 22.15
CA ILE A 176 12.02 5.05 21.18
C ILE A 176 13.05 6.09 21.64
N ASP A 177 14.21 5.65 22.09
CA ASP A 177 15.33 6.49 22.55
C ASP A 177 14.94 7.52 23.63
N GLY A 178 14.08 7.12 24.59
CA GLY A 178 13.62 7.96 25.69
C GLY A 178 12.49 8.93 25.33
N VAL A 179 11.93 8.83 24.12
CA VAL A 179 10.78 9.61 23.67
C VAL A 179 9.58 8.70 23.46
N SER A 180 8.41 9.10 23.99
CA SER A 180 7.17 8.34 23.84
C SER A 180 6.50 8.63 22.51
N TYR A 181 6.12 7.57 21.81
CA TYR A 181 5.41 7.64 20.52
C TYR A 181 4.08 6.89 20.56
N GLN A 182 3.19 7.31 19.68
CA GLN A 182 1.88 6.73 19.47
C GLN A 182 1.55 6.67 17.97
N ASP A 183 0.35 6.16 17.60
CA ASP A 183 -0.03 5.93 16.20
C ASP A 183 0.19 7.16 15.32
N GLY A 184 0.97 6.99 14.27
CA GLY A 184 1.31 8.06 13.32
C GLY A 184 0.10 8.66 12.61
N GLY A 185 -1.03 7.96 12.57
CA GLY A 185 -2.26 8.44 11.98
C GLY A 185 -2.86 9.68 12.63
N ILE A 186 -2.39 10.03 13.84
CA ILE A 186 -2.77 11.28 14.52
C ILE A 186 -2.23 12.47 13.75
N SER A 187 -0.97 12.40 13.31
CA SER A 187 -0.23 13.52 12.72
C SER A 187 -0.14 13.43 11.21
N ASP A 188 0.09 12.24 10.66
CA ASP A 188 0.21 12.00 9.22
C ASP A 188 -0.28 10.59 8.83
N ALA A 189 -1.59 10.49 8.62
CA ALA A 189 -2.23 9.24 8.24
C ALA A 189 -1.83 8.78 6.82
N VAL A 190 -1.43 9.70 5.94
CA VAL A 190 -0.99 9.45 4.56
C VAL A 190 0.23 10.31 4.26
N PRO A 191 1.46 9.83 4.45
CA PRO A 191 2.68 10.65 4.47
C PRO A 191 3.11 11.15 3.07
N VAL A 192 2.21 11.83 2.37
CA VAL A 192 2.44 12.37 1.01
C VAL A 192 3.38 13.57 1.01
N ARG A 193 3.32 14.43 2.05
CA ARG A 193 4.20 15.60 2.16
C ARG A 193 5.63 15.17 2.41
N GLU A 194 5.80 14.19 3.29
CA GLU A 194 7.12 13.66 3.60
C GLU A 194 7.78 12.99 2.38
N ALA A 195 7.00 12.29 1.55
CA ALA A 195 7.52 11.73 0.31
C ALA A 195 8.08 12.84 -0.61
N VAL A 196 7.40 13.97 -0.71
CA VAL A 196 7.86 15.14 -1.49
C VAL A 196 9.09 15.79 -0.87
N ASN A 197 9.12 15.94 0.47
CA ASN A 197 10.29 16.45 1.19
C ASN A 197 11.54 15.60 0.94
N ARG A 198 11.35 14.28 0.75
CA ARG A 198 12.42 13.34 0.38
C ARG A 198 12.71 13.27 -1.11
N GLY A 199 12.16 14.20 -1.89
CA GLY A 199 12.45 14.40 -3.32
C GLY A 199 11.62 13.55 -4.27
N ALA A 200 10.55 12.90 -3.83
CA ALA A 200 9.65 12.19 -4.74
C ALA A 200 8.85 13.20 -5.59
N ASP A 201 8.82 12.97 -6.89
CA ASP A 201 8.03 13.76 -7.87
C ASP A 201 6.80 13.00 -8.39
N THR A 202 6.75 11.72 -8.10
CA THR A 202 5.64 10.84 -8.49
C THR A 202 5.29 9.94 -7.31
N LEU A 203 4.02 9.95 -6.92
CA LEU A 203 3.51 9.18 -5.79
C LEU A 203 2.47 8.18 -6.26
N VAL A 204 2.53 6.95 -5.76
CA VAL A 204 1.44 5.98 -5.77
C VAL A 204 0.91 5.87 -4.35
N VAL A 205 -0.31 6.29 -4.14
CA VAL A 205 -0.95 6.35 -2.81
C VAL A 205 -2.05 5.32 -2.73
N ILE A 206 -1.97 4.42 -1.76
CA ILE A 206 -3.02 3.42 -1.49
C ILE A 206 -3.82 3.90 -0.27
N ARG A 207 -5.10 4.19 -0.51
CA ARG A 207 -6.05 4.67 0.50
C ARG A 207 -6.90 3.52 1.04
N THR A 208 -7.37 3.67 2.26
CA THR A 208 -8.31 2.74 2.92
C THR A 208 -9.74 3.27 2.96
N VAL A 209 -9.95 4.44 2.35
CA VAL A 209 -11.26 5.09 2.24
C VAL A 209 -11.47 5.58 0.81
N PRO A 210 -12.74 5.71 0.33
CA PRO A 210 -13.04 6.33 -0.94
C PRO A 210 -12.50 7.75 -1.01
N SER A 211 -12.02 8.16 -2.18
CA SER A 211 -11.26 9.37 -2.40
C SER A 211 -11.96 10.69 -1.97
N GLN A 212 -13.28 10.75 -2.00
CA GLN A 212 -14.04 11.98 -1.68
C GLN A 212 -14.65 11.96 -0.26
N MET A 213 -14.38 10.90 0.50
CA MET A 213 -14.91 10.83 1.86
C MET A 213 -13.91 11.45 2.85
N TYR A 214 -14.37 12.51 3.52
CA TYR A 214 -13.77 12.93 4.78
C TYR A 214 -14.07 11.85 5.81
N TYR A 215 -13.07 11.08 6.17
CA TYR A 215 -13.25 10.00 7.09
C TYR A 215 -12.73 10.37 8.48
N THR A 216 -13.64 10.84 9.31
CA THR A 216 -13.43 10.75 10.76
C THR A 216 -13.77 9.32 11.18
N PRO A 217 -12.84 8.53 11.70
CA PRO A 217 -13.14 7.19 12.15
C PRO A 217 -14.34 7.18 13.11
N GLN A 218 -15.32 6.28 12.89
CA GLN A 218 -16.53 6.27 13.73
C GLN A 218 -16.22 6.05 15.21
N TRP A 219 -15.13 5.36 15.54
CA TRP A 219 -14.68 5.20 16.90
C TRP A 219 -14.25 6.53 17.53
N PHE A 220 -13.70 7.48 16.74
CA PHE A 220 -13.45 8.84 17.20
C PHE A 220 -14.76 9.56 17.56
N LYS A 221 -15.79 9.46 16.72
CA LYS A 221 -17.10 10.09 16.98
C LYS A 221 -17.79 9.49 18.20
N HIS A 222 -17.66 8.17 18.42
CA HIS A 222 -18.17 7.53 19.62
C HIS A 222 -17.38 7.93 20.86
N MET A 223 -16.07 8.05 20.74
CA MET A 223 -15.19 8.51 21.81
C MET A 223 -15.46 9.99 22.15
N GLU A 224 -15.65 10.86 21.14
CA GLU A 224 -15.98 12.28 21.30
C GLU A 224 -17.26 12.45 22.12
N ARG A 225 -18.33 11.67 21.82
CA ARG A 225 -19.58 11.69 22.59
C ARG A 225 -19.40 11.19 24.02
N TRP A 226 -18.58 10.17 24.23
CA TRP A 226 -18.30 9.62 25.56
C TRP A 226 -17.35 10.50 26.37
N LEU A 227 -16.45 11.24 25.69
CA LEU A 227 -15.48 12.16 26.29
C LEU A 227 -16.07 13.53 26.61
N ALA A 228 -17.12 13.96 25.91
CA ALA A 228 -17.81 15.22 26.21
C ALA A 228 -18.43 15.25 27.63
N GLU A 229 -18.63 14.06 28.23
CA GLU A 229 -19.14 13.89 29.59
C GLU A 229 -18.04 13.69 30.65
N SER A 230 -16.76 13.66 30.24
CA SER A 230 -15.63 13.37 31.15
C SER A 230 -14.49 14.38 30.98
N SER A 231 -13.69 14.60 32.05
CA SER A 231 -12.56 15.55 32.12
C SER A 231 -11.36 15.17 31.21
N LEU A 232 -11.60 14.68 29.99
CA LEU A 232 -10.59 14.12 29.10
C LEU A 232 -10.25 15.07 27.94
N GLN A 233 -10.02 16.37 28.24
CA GLN A 233 -9.53 17.39 27.30
C GLN A 233 -8.35 16.93 26.40
N PRO A 234 -7.34 16.20 26.90
CA PRO A 234 -6.24 15.76 26.06
C PRO A 234 -6.66 14.88 24.88
N LEU A 235 -7.70 14.05 25.05
CA LEU A 235 -8.21 13.19 23.97
C LEU A 235 -9.00 13.98 22.92
N LEU A 236 -9.70 15.05 23.31
CA LEU A 236 -10.37 15.96 22.36
C LEU A 236 -9.37 16.70 21.51
N ASN A 237 -8.29 17.21 22.09
CA ASN A 237 -7.20 17.86 21.35
C ASN A 237 -6.58 16.92 20.30
N LEU A 238 -6.43 15.66 20.65
CA LEU A 238 -5.88 14.63 19.76
C LEU A 238 -6.81 14.33 18.58
N VAL A 239 -8.14 14.29 18.82
CA VAL A 239 -9.15 14.14 17.76
C VAL A 239 -9.11 15.33 16.81
N GLN A 240 -9.07 16.55 17.35
CA GLN A 240 -9.01 17.77 16.54
C GLN A 240 -7.74 17.82 15.69
N HIS A 241 -6.59 17.51 16.28
CA HIS A 241 -5.32 17.45 15.56
C HIS A 241 -5.34 16.43 14.41
N HIS A 242 -5.90 15.23 14.65
CA HIS A 242 -6.07 14.23 13.59
C HIS A 242 -6.97 14.75 12.45
N GLU A 243 -8.11 15.38 12.77
CA GLU A 243 -9.03 15.89 11.75
C GLU A 243 -8.43 17.02 10.93
N GLU A 244 -7.69 17.92 11.57
CA GLU A 244 -7.00 19.03 10.89
C GLU A 244 -5.91 18.48 9.97
N SER A 245 -5.03 17.62 10.49
CA SER A 245 -3.99 16.96 9.70
C SER A 245 -4.58 16.21 8.50
N TYR A 246 -5.64 15.44 8.72
CA TYR A 246 -6.27 14.66 7.64
C TYR A 246 -6.89 15.55 6.55
N ARG A 247 -7.53 16.67 6.93
CA ARG A 247 -8.05 17.67 5.97
C ARG A 247 -6.93 18.28 5.11
N GLU A 248 -5.82 18.62 5.75
CA GLU A 248 -4.66 19.17 5.04
C GLU A 248 -4.04 18.16 4.07
N ILE A 249 -3.92 16.89 4.49
CA ILE A 249 -3.46 15.80 3.63
C ILE A 249 -4.40 15.64 2.43
N GLN A 250 -5.70 15.62 2.67
CA GLN A 250 -6.71 15.49 1.62
C GLN A 250 -6.62 16.66 0.62
N SER A 251 -6.50 17.88 1.12
CA SER A 251 -6.32 19.08 0.28
C SER A 251 -5.05 19.01 -0.57
N PHE A 252 -3.95 18.49 0.01
CA PHE A 252 -2.69 18.30 -0.70
C PHE A 252 -2.81 17.26 -1.82
N ILE A 253 -3.50 16.15 -1.56
CA ILE A 253 -3.76 15.10 -2.57
C ILE A 253 -4.66 15.64 -3.67
N GLU A 254 -5.69 16.40 -3.35
CA GLU A 254 -6.63 16.96 -4.32
C GLU A 254 -5.99 18.02 -5.22
N LYS A 255 -5.09 18.81 -4.68
CA LYS A 255 -4.41 19.90 -5.38
C LYS A 255 -2.90 19.80 -5.21
N PRO A 256 -2.24 18.82 -5.87
CA PRO A 256 -0.81 18.63 -5.72
C PRO A 256 -0.03 19.87 -6.18
N PRO A 257 1.04 20.26 -5.46
CA PRO A 257 1.84 21.43 -5.83
C PRO A 257 2.74 21.17 -7.05
N GLY A 258 3.14 22.22 -7.72
CA GLY A 258 4.20 22.22 -8.75
C GLY A 258 3.93 21.25 -9.91
N LYS A 259 4.83 20.28 -10.10
CA LYS A 259 4.74 19.21 -11.12
C LYS A 259 4.48 17.84 -10.54
N LEU A 260 4.16 17.76 -9.24
CA LEU A 260 3.90 16.51 -8.54
C LEU A 260 2.78 15.72 -9.21
N ARG A 261 2.99 14.40 -9.36
CA ARG A 261 1.97 13.47 -9.84
C ARG A 261 1.58 12.52 -8.72
N ILE A 262 0.29 12.39 -8.49
CA ILE A 262 -0.26 11.46 -7.50
C ILE A 262 -1.22 10.50 -8.20
N PHE A 263 -0.85 9.23 -8.23
CA PHE A 263 -1.75 8.12 -8.59
C PHE A 263 -2.38 7.60 -7.31
N GLU A 264 -3.67 7.83 -7.14
CA GLU A 264 -4.39 7.47 -5.93
C GLU A 264 -5.24 6.22 -6.17
N ILE A 265 -4.86 5.09 -5.54
CA ILE A 265 -5.62 3.84 -5.52
C ILE A 265 -6.52 3.87 -4.28
N TYR A 266 -7.82 3.70 -4.45
CA TYR A 266 -8.78 3.73 -3.35
C TYR A 266 -9.94 2.76 -3.60
N PRO A 267 -10.63 2.31 -2.53
CA PRO A 267 -11.78 1.44 -2.69
C PRO A 267 -12.92 2.18 -3.38
N PRO A 268 -13.60 1.57 -4.38
CA PRO A 268 -14.67 2.21 -5.15
C PRO A 268 -15.90 2.57 -4.31
N LYS A 269 -16.04 1.93 -3.16
CA LYS A 269 -17.09 2.16 -2.15
C LYS A 269 -16.48 2.08 -0.77
N ALA A 270 -17.20 2.55 0.25
CA ALA A 270 -16.80 2.33 1.64
C ALA A 270 -16.58 0.83 1.88
N LEU A 271 -15.47 0.51 2.54
CA LEU A 271 -15.14 -0.87 2.88
C LEU A 271 -16.16 -1.43 3.88
N LEU A 272 -16.38 -2.73 3.81
CA LEU A 272 -17.23 -3.46 4.76
C LEU A 272 -16.52 -3.65 6.11
N SER A 273 -15.19 -3.62 6.10
CA SER A 273 -14.37 -3.66 7.32
C SER A 273 -14.29 -2.28 7.97
N SER A 274 -14.26 -2.28 9.29
CA SER A 274 -13.94 -1.13 10.15
C SER A 274 -12.48 -1.17 10.57
N ALA A 275 -12.02 -0.14 11.28
CA ALA A 275 -10.65 -0.12 11.80
C ALA A 275 -10.37 -1.25 12.81
N LEU A 276 -11.39 -1.64 13.58
CA LEU A 276 -11.32 -2.71 14.59
C LEU A 276 -12.63 -3.49 14.62
N GLY A 277 -12.59 -4.74 15.09
CA GLY A 277 -13.77 -5.57 15.30
C GLY A 277 -14.47 -6.05 14.03
N SER A 278 -13.78 -6.08 12.90
CA SER A 278 -14.33 -6.57 11.62
C SER A 278 -14.54 -8.08 11.64
N ARG A 279 -15.56 -8.54 10.90
CA ARG A 279 -15.84 -9.96 10.68
C ARG A 279 -15.05 -10.49 9.49
N LEU A 280 -14.67 -11.77 9.53
CA LEU A 280 -13.91 -12.43 8.45
C LEU A 280 -14.53 -12.28 7.05
N PRO A 281 -15.86 -12.43 6.86
CA PRO A 281 -16.45 -12.22 5.53
C PRO A 281 -16.23 -10.80 4.98
N SER A 282 -16.35 -9.77 5.83
CA SER A 282 -16.08 -8.37 5.44
C SER A 282 -14.62 -8.17 5.04
N LEU A 283 -13.69 -8.70 5.84
CA LEU A 283 -12.25 -8.65 5.54
C LEU A 283 -11.92 -9.37 4.23
N THR A 284 -12.54 -10.54 4.00
CA THR A 284 -12.33 -11.30 2.77
C THR A 284 -12.84 -10.54 1.53
N ALA A 285 -14.03 -9.96 1.62
CA ALA A 285 -14.60 -9.17 0.51
C ALA A 285 -13.74 -7.94 0.18
N ASP A 286 -13.28 -7.22 1.19
CA ASP A 286 -12.46 -6.02 1.02
C ASP A 286 -11.04 -6.38 0.51
N TYR A 287 -10.48 -7.51 0.94
CA TYR A 287 -9.24 -8.03 0.37
C TYR A 287 -9.38 -8.31 -1.14
N GLN A 288 -10.48 -8.97 -1.56
CA GLN A 288 -10.71 -9.22 -2.99
C GLN A 288 -10.91 -7.92 -3.77
N THR A 289 -11.58 -6.93 -3.18
CA THR A 289 -11.70 -5.58 -3.77
C THR A 289 -10.32 -4.95 -3.97
N GLY A 290 -9.43 -5.04 -2.95
CA GLY A 290 -8.04 -4.58 -3.06
C GLY A 290 -7.28 -5.28 -4.19
N ARG A 291 -7.40 -6.60 -4.30
CA ARG A 291 -6.80 -7.37 -5.40
C ARG A 291 -7.28 -6.91 -6.77
N LEU A 292 -8.59 -6.68 -6.92
CA LEU A 292 -9.15 -6.17 -8.18
C LEU A 292 -8.58 -4.79 -8.53
N CYS A 293 -8.50 -3.87 -7.55
CA CYS A 293 -7.91 -2.54 -7.75
C CYS A 293 -6.41 -2.64 -8.09
N GLY A 294 -5.66 -3.53 -7.43
CA GLY A 294 -4.24 -3.78 -7.74
C GLY A 294 -4.04 -4.26 -9.17
N ARG A 295 -4.80 -5.26 -9.62
CA ARG A 295 -4.76 -5.73 -11.02
C ARG A 295 -5.12 -4.64 -12.01
N TYR A 296 -6.16 -3.85 -11.70
CA TYR A 296 -6.57 -2.74 -12.54
C TYR A 296 -5.48 -1.68 -12.67
N PHE A 297 -4.83 -1.32 -11.55
CA PHE A 297 -3.69 -0.42 -11.56
C PHE A 297 -2.54 -0.96 -12.42
N LEU A 298 -2.15 -2.22 -12.23
CA LEU A 298 -1.08 -2.86 -13.00
C LEU A 298 -1.37 -2.88 -14.50
N ALA A 299 -2.61 -3.20 -14.86
CA ALA A 299 -3.04 -3.26 -16.27
C ALA A 299 -3.06 -1.89 -16.96
N THR A 300 -3.20 -0.81 -16.21
CA THR A 300 -3.35 0.56 -16.70
C THR A 300 -2.12 1.42 -16.43
N ILE A 301 -1.95 1.89 -15.21
CA ILE A 301 -0.88 2.81 -14.80
C ILE A 301 0.45 2.09 -14.60
N GLY A 302 0.45 0.88 -14.02
CA GLY A 302 1.68 0.16 -13.69
C GLY A 302 2.59 -0.02 -14.90
N LYS A 303 2.03 -0.32 -16.06
CA LYS A 303 2.79 -0.43 -17.33
C LYS A 303 3.54 0.83 -17.72
N LEU A 304 3.00 2.01 -17.36
CA LEU A 304 3.61 3.30 -17.68
C LEU A 304 4.81 3.60 -16.75
N LEU A 305 4.76 3.10 -15.51
CA LEU A 305 5.79 3.33 -14.51
C LEU A 305 7.04 2.46 -14.74
N VAL A 306 6.89 1.30 -15.37
CA VAL A 306 8.01 0.37 -15.69
C VAL A 306 8.48 0.42 -17.13
N ALA A 307 7.87 1.21 -18.00
CA ALA A 307 8.22 1.29 -19.40
C ALA A 307 9.68 1.74 -19.55
N LYS A 308 10.58 0.80 -19.88
CA LYS A 308 11.92 1.13 -20.37
C LYS A 308 11.77 2.02 -21.61
N PRO A 309 12.63 3.06 -21.78
CA PRO A 309 12.61 3.84 -23.00
C PRO A 309 12.75 2.89 -24.17
N PRO A 310 12.03 3.11 -25.28
CA PRO A 310 12.34 2.37 -26.50
C PRO A 310 13.84 2.54 -26.75
N LEU A 311 14.55 1.43 -26.82
CA LEU A 311 15.92 1.43 -27.31
C LEU A 311 15.89 2.26 -28.59
N ARG A 312 16.60 3.38 -28.64
CA ARG A 312 16.85 4.07 -29.91
C ARG A 312 17.52 3.02 -30.78
N ARG A 313 16.71 2.36 -31.62
CA ARG A 313 17.32 1.61 -32.75
C ARG A 313 18.09 2.65 -33.52
N HIS A 314 19.40 2.62 -33.44
CA HIS A 314 20.24 3.15 -34.50
C HIS A 314 19.78 2.34 -35.72
N LEU A 315 18.86 2.92 -36.48
CA LEU A 315 18.65 2.47 -37.86
C LEU A 315 20.03 2.64 -38.51
N PRO A 316 20.68 1.57 -39.01
CA PRO A 316 21.85 1.74 -39.80
C PRO A 316 21.44 2.67 -40.95
N ARG A 317 22.25 3.68 -41.24
CA ARG A 317 22.06 4.50 -42.46
C ARG A 317 21.96 3.52 -43.61
N ILE A 318 20.80 3.41 -44.21
CA ILE A 318 20.59 2.69 -45.45
C ILE A 318 21.33 3.53 -46.46
N ASN A 319 22.58 3.09 -46.85
CA ASN A 319 23.20 3.58 -48.03
C ASN A 319 22.30 3.17 -49.18
N THR A 320 21.69 4.15 -49.82
CA THR A 320 20.89 3.99 -51.02
C THR A 320 21.70 3.19 -52.04
N PRO A 321 21.28 1.98 -52.45
CA PRO A 321 21.90 1.29 -53.55
C PRO A 321 21.58 2.03 -54.85
N GLY A 322 22.54 2.11 -55.73
CA GLY A 322 22.38 2.61 -57.08
C GLY A 322 21.37 1.78 -57.89
N PRO A 323 20.97 2.25 -59.09
CA PRO A 323 19.82 1.69 -59.83
C PRO A 323 20.02 0.22 -60.17
N LEU A 324 19.02 -0.60 -59.85
CA LEU A 324 18.92 -2.02 -60.15
C LEU A 324 18.82 -2.24 -61.68
N VAL A 325 19.79 -2.94 -62.25
CA VAL A 325 19.71 -3.55 -63.57
C VAL A 325 18.87 -4.83 -63.42
N ILE A 326 17.71 -4.86 -64.08
CA ILE A 326 16.84 -6.03 -64.17
C ILE A 326 17.30 -6.92 -65.32
N SER A 327 17.68 -8.15 -65.00
CA SER A 327 17.81 -9.24 -66.03
C SER A 327 16.73 -10.28 -65.75
N PRO A 328 16.05 -10.77 -66.82
CA PRO A 328 14.98 -11.75 -66.64
C PRO A 328 15.50 -13.18 -66.82
N VAL A 329 15.25 -14.10 -65.90
CA VAL A 329 15.32 -15.54 -66.16
C VAL A 329 14.32 -16.32 -65.32
N ALA A 330 13.37 -16.91 -66.04
CA ALA A 330 12.83 -18.28 -65.99
C ALA A 330 12.08 -18.77 -64.73
N ALA A 331 10.87 -19.18 -65.06
CA ALA A 331 9.98 -20.05 -64.33
C ALA A 331 10.53 -21.49 -64.18
N ALA A 332 10.27 -22.12 -63.06
CA ALA A 332 9.99 -23.56 -63.01
C ALA A 332 9.56 -24.03 -61.59
N ASN A 333 8.41 -24.72 -61.58
CA ASN A 333 7.98 -25.88 -60.78
C ASN A 333 7.62 -25.76 -59.32
N GLU A 334 6.34 -25.78 -59.12
CA GLU A 334 5.42 -26.81 -58.53
C GLU A 334 5.94 -27.78 -57.49
N SER A 335 5.13 -27.85 -56.49
CA SER A 335 4.64 -29.02 -55.72
C SER A 335 5.22 -29.24 -54.33
N LEU A 336 4.32 -29.25 -53.41
CA LEU A 336 3.88 -30.28 -52.47
C LEU A 336 3.39 -29.70 -51.15
N VAL A 337 2.06 -29.61 -51.14
CA VAL A 337 1.27 -29.47 -49.90
C VAL A 337 1.12 -30.85 -49.27
N LYS A 338 1.44 -30.98 -47.96
CA LYS A 338 0.91 -32.03 -47.12
C LYS A 338 0.21 -31.45 -45.90
N PRO A 339 -0.95 -31.96 -45.54
CA PRO A 339 -1.76 -31.46 -44.45
C PRO A 339 -1.28 -32.05 -43.10
N ILE A 340 -1.27 -31.22 -42.05
CA ILE A 340 -1.09 -31.68 -40.68
C ILE A 340 -2.45 -31.72 -40.01
N SER A 341 -2.81 -32.92 -39.55
CA SER A 341 -4.01 -33.23 -38.78
C SER A 341 -3.97 -32.66 -37.38
N PRO A 342 -5.10 -32.38 -36.75
CA PRO A 342 -5.16 -31.82 -35.39
C PRO A 342 -5.13 -32.92 -34.34
N GLY A 343 -4.26 -32.79 -33.37
CA GLY A 343 -4.24 -33.60 -32.16
C GLY A 343 -4.64 -32.74 -30.97
N LEU A 344 -5.89 -32.83 -30.59
CA LEU A 344 -6.38 -32.42 -29.27
C LEU A 344 -5.83 -33.39 -28.20
N GLN A 345 -5.25 -32.87 -27.15
CA GLN A 345 -5.40 -33.46 -25.81
C GLN A 345 -5.45 -32.34 -24.78
N ALA A 346 -6.63 -32.21 -24.21
CA ALA A 346 -6.88 -31.47 -22.98
C ALA A 346 -6.23 -32.23 -21.82
N ASN A 347 -5.47 -31.55 -21.00
CA ASN A 347 -5.14 -32.00 -19.67
C ASN A 347 -5.78 -31.06 -18.67
N ASP A 348 -6.90 -31.51 -18.13
CA ASP A 348 -7.49 -31.02 -16.89
C ASP A 348 -6.52 -31.28 -15.74
N ALA A 349 -5.94 -30.24 -15.20
CA ALA A 349 -5.28 -30.28 -13.90
C ALA A 349 -6.24 -29.71 -12.87
N ALA A 350 -6.79 -30.60 -12.07
CA ALA A 350 -7.59 -30.34 -10.90
C ALA A 350 -6.82 -29.39 -9.93
N PHE A 351 -7.46 -28.30 -9.55
CA PHE A 351 -7.03 -27.47 -8.44
C PHE A 351 -7.56 -28.07 -7.14
N ASP A 352 -6.66 -28.60 -6.35
CA ASP A 352 -6.94 -29.06 -5.00
C ASP A 352 -7.44 -27.91 -4.12
N ASN A 353 -8.62 -28.13 -3.57
CA ASN A 353 -9.26 -27.36 -2.51
C ASN A 353 -8.74 -27.80 -1.13
N GLU A 354 -7.55 -27.40 -0.77
CA GLU A 354 -7.07 -27.51 0.61
C GLU A 354 -6.46 -26.19 1.03
N ASP A 355 -7.30 -25.26 1.52
CA ASP A 355 -6.90 -24.12 2.37
C ASP A 355 -8.13 -23.38 2.94
N LEU A 356 -9.12 -24.17 3.40
CA LEU A 356 -10.21 -23.67 4.22
C LEU A 356 -10.26 -24.48 5.53
N ALA A 357 -9.34 -24.17 6.46
CA ALA A 357 -9.51 -24.45 7.87
C ALA A 357 -8.74 -23.41 8.70
#